data_5d3af23d0c2a73e7f5057d6e4df8c500
#
_entry.id   5d3af23d0c2a73e7f5057d6e4df8c500
#
_cell.length_a   1.000
_cell.length_b   1.000
_cell.length_c   1.000
_cell.angle_alpha   90.00
_cell.angle_beta   90.00
_cell.angle_gamma   90.00
#
_symmetry.space_group_name_H-M   'P 1'
#
loop_
_entity.id
_entity.type
_entity.pdbx_description
1 polymer ?
#
loop_
_entity_poly.entity_id
_entity_poly.type
_entity_poly.pdbx_seq_one_letter_code
_entity_poly.pdbx_strand_id
1 'polypeptide(L)'
;MPHFTAFQAGIELAYENHEPEHKERWAYMKLDDLIMKAAQLQNKTAAVAHAEDEEVLHAIKMAIERKVARFLLVGNKRNLKELVKQHEINEDWIDIIHSDSPEESAKIAVQAVSEKHADILMKGHVTTAVLLKAVLNKEYGLRTASVLSHVAAFEVPGFDRFIYVTDSAMNIAPDLNMFKEITINAVQVAQAVGNDMPKVAVLSAVEVVNPAMDSTLTAASLAQMNRRGQISGCLIDGPLALDNAISQTAASHKNITSDVAGHADILLVPTIEAGNILYKSLIYFAHAKVGAVVAGAKAPIALTSRSDTAESKLYSIALAICTSN
;
A
#
# COMPACT_ATOMS: atom_id res chain seq x y z
N MET A 1 -11.90 -52.47 -15.74
CA MET A 1 -11.33 -51.48 -14.89
C MET A 1 -9.93 -51.93 -14.49
N PRO A 2 -8.89 -51.34 -15.05
CA PRO A 2 -7.85 -50.59 -14.39
C PRO A 2 -7.20 -49.56 -15.34
N HIS A 3 -7.59 -48.28 -15.32
CA HIS A 3 -6.89 -47.22 -16.07
C HIS A 3 -6.95 -45.84 -15.33
N PHE A 4 -7.26 -45.82 -14.05
CA PHE A 4 -7.42 -44.55 -13.31
C PHE A 4 -6.28 -44.24 -12.32
N THR A 5 -5.32 -45.13 -12.10
CA THR A 5 -4.24 -45.00 -11.09
C THR A 5 -2.91 -44.49 -11.65
N ALA A 6 -2.73 -44.38 -12.97
CA ALA A 6 -1.46 -43.94 -13.57
C ALA A 6 -1.39 -42.40 -13.79
N PHE A 7 -2.52 -41.71 -13.73
CA PHE A 7 -2.58 -40.25 -14.01
C PHE A 7 -2.32 -39.40 -12.74
N GLN A 8 -2.56 -39.93 -11.56
CA GLN A 8 -2.28 -39.23 -10.30
C GLN A 8 -0.82 -39.30 -9.85
N ALA A 9 -0.10 -40.38 -10.17
CA ALA A 9 1.31 -40.53 -9.83
C ALA A 9 2.27 -39.69 -10.70
N GLY A 10 1.81 -39.19 -11.86
CA GLY A 10 2.61 -38.34 -12.75
C GLY A 10 2.61 -36.86 -12.39
N ILE A 11 1.69 -36.41 -11.51
CA ILE A 11 1.58 -35.01 -11.08
C ILE A 11 2.37 -34.74 -9.80
N GLU A 12 2.58 -35.75 -8.95
CA GLU A 12 3.34 -35.59 -7.70
C GLU A 12 4.87 -35.59 -7.87
N LEU A 13 5.41 -36.07 -8.99
CA LEU A 13 6.85 -36.13 -9.27
C LEU A 13 7.43 -34.89 -9.97
N ALA A 14 6.59 -33.92 -10.34
CA ALA A 14 7.03 -32.69 -11.00
C ALA A 14 7.24 -31.49 -10.04
N TYR A 15 7.05 -31.69 -8.73
CA TYR A 15 7.19 -30.62 -7.73
C TYR A 15 8.43 -30.77 -6.82
N GLU A 16 9.38 -31.65 -7.16
CA GLU A 16 10.63 -31.75 -6.43
C GLU A 16 11.73 -30.90 -7.09
N ASN A 17 12.19 -29.89 -6.32
CA ASN A 17 13.49 -29.21 -6.42
C ASN A 17 13.72 -28.25 -7.60
N HIS A 18 13.01 -27.13 -7.61
CA HIS A 18 13.63 -25.87 -8.02
C HIS A 18 13.39 -24.85 -6.89
N GLU A 19 14.39 -24.60 -6.04
CA GLU A 19 14.45 -23.34 -5.31
C GLU A 19 14.55 -22.23 -6.38
N PRO A 20 13.54 -21.33 -6.49
CA PRO A 20 13.64 -20.25 -7.46
C PRO A 20 14.81 -19.36 -7.10
N GLU A 21 15.66 -19.03 -8.08
CA GLU A 21 16.71 -18.03 -7.94
C GLU A 21 16.13 -16.74 -7.34
N HIS A 22 16.91 -16.00 -6.58
CA HIS A 22 16.48 -14.82 -5.79
C HIS A 22 15.55 -13.83 -6.54
N LYS A 23 15.59 -13.77 -7.88
CA LYS A 23 14.70 -12.93 -8.70
C LYS A 23 13.28 -13.49 -8.87
N GLU A 24 13.09 -14.79 -8.87
CA GLU A 24 11.76 -15.42 -9.00
C GLU A 24 11.00 -15.45 -7.68
N ARG A 25 11.71 -15.42 -6.54
CA ARG A 25 11.13 -15.43 -5.20
C ARG A 25 10.22 -14.22 -4.91
N TRP A 26 10.46 -13.08 -5.55
CA TRP A 26 9.67 -11.84 -5.35
C TRP A 26 8.41 -11.76 -6.24
N ALA A 27 8.32 -12.57 -7.29
CA ALA A 27 7.15 -12.62 -8.19
C ALA A 27 5.89 -13.16 -7.50
N TYR A 28 6.03 -13.87 -6.37
CA TYR A 28 4.93 -14.49 -5.60
C TYR A 28 4.83 -13.95 -4.17
N MET A 29 5.25 -12.70 -3.93
CA MET A 29 5.26 -12.11 -2.58
C MET A 29 3.84 -12.02 -2.02
N LYS A 30 3.66 -12.51 -0.79
CA LYS A 30 2.46 -12.36 0.03
C LYS A 30 2.65 -11.26 1.09
N LEU A 31 1.57 -10.81 1.69
CA LEU A 31 1.65 -9.83 2.77
C LEU A 31 2.42 -10.33 3.99
N ASP A 32 2.42 -11.64 4.24
CA ASP A 32 3.25 -12.24 5.29
C ASP A 32 4.76 -12.18 4.96
N ASP A 33 5.14 -12.31 3.66
CA ASP A 33 6.52 -12.10 3.22
C ASP A 33 6.96 -10.64 3.39
N LEU A 34 6.02 -9.70 3.22
CA LEU A 34 6.25 -8.28 3.47
C LEU A 34 6.58 -8.01 4.95
N ILE A 35 5.91 -8.69 5.89
CA ILE A 35 6.24 -8.61 7.32
C ILE A 35 7.67 -9.09 7.56
N MET A 36 8.06 -10.23 6.97
CA MET A 36 9.42 -10.77 7.09
C MET A 36 10.46 -9.81 6.51
N LYS A 37 10.18 -9.19 5.36
CA LYS A 37 11.04 -8.17 4.75
C LYS A 37 11.19 -6.95 5.65
N ALA A 38 10.09 -6.43 6.20
CA ALA A 38 10.13 -5.31 7.13
C ALA A 38 10.97 -5.61 8.38
N ALA A 39 10.84 -6.81 8.94
CA ALA A 39 11.63 -7.24 10.10
C ALA A 39 13.14 -7.32 9.82
N GLN A 40 13.56 -7.55 8.57
CA GLN A 40 14.96 -7.55 8.17
C GLN A 40 15.58 -6.15 8.13
N LEU A 41 14.78 -5.09 8.01
CA LEU A 41 15.25 -3.69 7.94
C LEU A 41 15.68 -3.11 9.30
N GLN A 42 15.68 -3.88 10.36
CA GLN A 42 16.10 -3.59 11.74
C GLN A 42 16.11 -2.10 12.17
N ASN A 43 15.88 -1.85 13.45
CA ASN A 43 15.94 -0.51 14.06
C ASN A 43 14.99 0.56 13.49
N LYS A 44 13.92 0.14 12.82
CA LYS A 44 12.88 1.06 12.35
C LYS A 44 11.91 1.41 13.48
N THR A 45 11.47 2.67 13.52
CA THR A 45 10.54 3.20 14.51
C THR A 45 9.30 3.80 13.86
N ALA A 46 8.13 3.46 14.39
CA ALA A 46 6.85 4.04 13.99
C ALA A 46 6.34 5.01 15.06
N ALA A 47 6.09 6.28 14.72
CA ALA A 47 5.42 7.23 15.58
C ALA A 47 3.90 7.12 15.41
N VAL A 48 3.17 6.85 16.49
CA VAL A 48 1.73 6.61 16.48
C VAL A 48 1.01 7.83 17.08
N ALA A 49 0.21 8.50 16.25
CA ALA A 49 -0.55 9.68 16.67
C ALA A 49 -1.84 9.27 17.40
N HIS A 50 -1.92 9.54 18.69
CA HIS A 50 -3.06 9.22 19.57
C HIS A 50 -3.32 7.72 19.62
N ALA A 51 -2.45 6.99 20.32
CA ALA A 51 -2.35 5.54 20.26
C ALA A 51 -3.41 4.78 21.10
N GLU A 52 -4.32 5.48 21.79
CA GLU A 52 -5.37 4.89 22.62
C GLU A 52 -6.50 4.26 21.79
N ASP A 53 -6.21 3.13 21.15
CA ASP A 53 -7.15 2.36 20.35
C ASP A 53 -6.77 0.88 20.42
N GLU A 54 -7.72 0.01 20.78
CA GLU A 54 -7.46 -1.41 21.00
C GLU A 54 -6.93 -2.12 19.75
N GLU A 55 -7.52 -1.87 18.59
CA GLU A 55 -7.10 -2.47 17.32
C GLU A 55 -5.70 -1.98 16.88
N VAL A 56 -5.37 -0.71 17.20
CA VAL A 56 -4.03 -0.16 16.97
C VAL A 56 -3.01 -0.85 17.89
N LEU A 57 -3.32 -0.99 19.17
CA LEU A 57 -2.42 -1.64 20.13
C LEU A 57 -2.25 -3.13 19.83
N HIS A 58 -3.30 -3.80 19.38
CA HIS A 58 -3.21 -5.19 18.93
C HIS A 58 -2.27 -5.32 17.71
N ALA A 59 -2.41 -4.45 16.71
CA ALA A 59 -1.50 -4.42 15.56
C ALA A 59 -0.04 -4.13 15.98
N ILE A 60 0.17 -3.21 16.93
CA ILE A 60 1.49 -2.90 17.50
C ILE A 60 2.08 -4.13 18.20
N LYS A 61 1.30 -4.83 19.04
CA LYS A 61 1.74 -6.10 19.67
C LYS A 61 2.20 -7.10 18.63
N MET A 62 1.37 -7.35 17.61
CA MET A 62 1.70 -8.27 16.51
C MET A 62 2.97 -7.85 15.76
N ALA A 63 3.19 -6.55 15.55
CA ALA A 63 4.38 -6.03 14.88
C ALA A 63 5.65 -6.20 15.74
N ILE A 64 5.55 -5.99 17.05
CA ILE A 64 6.65 -6.19 18.01
C ILE A 64 7.03 -7.68 18.10
N GLU A 65 6.05 -8.58 18.23
CA GLU A 65 6.26 -10.03 18.27
C GLU A 65 6.99 -10.54 17.02
N ARG A 66 6.75 -9.91 15.87
CA ARG A 66 7.41 -10.19 14.58
C ARG A 66 8.65 -9.35 14.32
N LYS A 67 9.05 -8.50 15.27
CA LYS A 67 10.25 -7.62 15.21
C LYS A 67 10.23 -6.65 14.01
N VAL A 68 9.06 -6.19 13.61
CA VAL A 68 8.86 -5.28 12.46
C VAL A 68 9.38 -3.88 12.75
N ALA A 69 9.03 -3.32 13.93
CA ALA A 69 9.43 -1.96 14.31
C ALA A 69 9.33 -1.75 15.83
N ARG A 70 10.04 -0.73 16.33
CA ARG A 70 9.79 -0.10 17.62
C ARG A 70 8.68 0.93 17.47
N PHE A 71 8.08 1.36 18.58
CA PHE A 71 6.96 2.29 18.53
C PHE A 71 7.14 3.46 19.51
N LEU A 72 6.88 4.67 18.99
CA LEU A 72 6.72 5.87 19.79
C LEU A 72 5.22 6.14 19.90
N LEU A 73 4.64 5.83 21.06
CA LEU A 73 3.21 5.99 21.33
C LEU A 73 2.95 7.40 21.86
N VAL A 74 2.18 8.19 21.13
CA VAL A 74 1.80 9.54 21.57
C VAL A 74 0.34 9.55 21.99
N GLY A 75 0.05 10.05 23.22
CA GLY A 75 -1.29 10.08 23.76
C GLY A 75 -1.29 10.32 25.29
N ASN A 76 -2.41 10.07 25.96
CA ASN A 76 -2.45 10.18 27.42
C ASN A 76 -1.57 9.11 28.06
N LYS A 77 -0.45 9.53 28.65
CA LYS A 77 0.59 8.63 29.19
C LYS A 77 0.05 7.65 30.24
N ARG A 78 -0.91 8.08 31.07
CA ARG A 78 -1.51 7.20 32.09
C ARG A 78 -2.33 6.10 31.44
N ASN A 79 -3.23 6.49 30.55
CA ASN A 79 -4.09 5.54 29.83
C ASN A 79 -3.26 4.59 28.99
N LEU A 80 -2.26 5.07 28.26
CA LEU A 80 -1.37 4.24 27.45
C LEU A 80 -0.61 3.21 28.29
N LYS A 81 -0.11 3.57 29.46
CA LYS A 81 0.55 2.60 30.36
C LYS A 81 -0.40 1.51 30.84
N GLU A 82 -1.65 1.84 31.14
CA GLU A 82 -2.67 0.88 31.54
C GLU A 82 -3.00 -0.07 30.35
N LEU A 83 -3.21 0.47 29.16
CA LEU A 83 -3.50 -0.30 27.95
C LEU A 83 -2.33 -1.18 27.52
N VAL A 84 -1.10 -0.67 27.54
CA VAL A 84 0.13 -1.44 27.23
C VAL A 84 0.25 -2.67 28.15
N LYS A 85 -0.01 -2.49 29.45
CA LYS A 85 -0.03 -3.59 30.41
C LYS A 85 -1.19 -4.55 30.17
N GLN A 86 -2.37 -4.04 29.89
CA GLN A 86 -3.57 -4.85 29.63
C GLN A 86 -3.40 -5.74 28.38
N HIS A 87 -2.77 -5.21 27.33
CA HIS A 87 -2.49 -5.93 26.10
C HIS A 87 -1.19 -6.74 26.14
N GLU A 88 -0.46 -6.72 27.26
CA GLU A 88 0.82 -7.43 27.43
C GLU A 88 1.83 -7.08 26.34
N ILE A 89 1.94 -5.80 25.98
CA ILE A 89 2.91 -5.30 24.99
C ILE A 89 4.28 -5.22 25.66
N ASN A 90 5.32 -5.72 24.96
CA ASN A 90 6.70 -5.66 25.46
C ASN A 90 7.19 -4.20 25.52
N GLU A 91 7.37 -3.68 26.74
CA GLU A 91 7.78 -2.28 27.01
C GLU A 91 9.17 -1.94 26.48
N ASP A 92 10.06 -2.92 26.26
CA ASP A 92 11.39 -2.68 25.68
C ASP A 92 11.32 -2.17 24.22
N TRP A 93 10.17 -2.33 23.56
CA TRP A 93 9.93 -1.95 22.16
C TRP A 93 9.12 -0.67 22.01
N ILE A 94 8.77 -0.02 23.10
CA ILE A 94 7.92 1.19 23.07
C ILE A 94 8.52 2.32 23.89
N ASP A 95 8.27 3.54 23.41
CA ASP A 95 8.44 4.78 24.17
C ASP A 95 7.08 5.49 24.21
N ILE A 96 6.76 6.19 25.32
CA ILE A 96 5.48 6.89 25.48
C ILE A 96 5.72 8.37 25.72
N ILE A 97 5.19 9.22 24.84
CA ILE A 97 5.13 10.67 24.99
C ILE A 97 3.71 11.09 25.34
N HIS A 98 3.58 11.91 26.40
CA HIS A 98 2.30 12.44 26.82
C HIS A 98 1.80 13.53 25.88
N SER A 99 0.49 13.54 25.65
CA SER A 99 -0.25 14.61 24.99
C SER A 99 -1.66 14.69 25.54
N ASP A 100 -2.23 15.90 25.56
CA ASP A 100 -3.53 16.21 26.16
C ASP A 100 -4.68 16.19 25.14
N SER A 101 -4.36 16.18 23.83
CA SER A 101 -5.37 16.19 22.77
C SER A 101 -4.95 15.41 21.53
N PRO A 102 -5.91 14.98 20.67
CA PRO A 102 -5.60 14.38 19.39
C PRO A 102 -4.75 15.26 18.46
N GLU A 103 -4.98 16.58 18.48
CA GLU A 103 -4.22 17.56 17.70
C GLU A 103 -2.76 17.64 18.15
N GLU A 104 -2.53 17.67 19.45
CA GLU A 104 -1.20 17.65 20.02
C GLU A 104 -0.50 16.31 19.76
N SER A 105 -1.21 15.20 19.92
CA SER A 105 -0.70 13.87 19.56
C SER A 105 -0.24 13.81 18.11
N ALA A 106 -1.04 14.32 17.18
CA ALA A 106 -0.70 14.38 15.77
C ALA A 106 0.53 15.26 15.50
N LYS A 107 0.61 16.42 16.16
CA LYS A 107 1.77 17.32 16.05
C LYS A 107 3.05 16.63 16.53
N ILE A 108 3.06 16.06 17.74
CA ILE A 108 4.24 15.40 18.34
C ILE A 108 4.69 14.22 17.47
N ALA A 109 3.76 13.35 17.03
CA ALA A 109 4.10 12.22 16.19
C ALA A 109 4.69 12.64 14.83
N VAL A 110 4.13 13.67 14.20
CA VAL A 110 4.65 14.24 12.95
C VAL A 110 6.02 14.86 13.15
N GLN A 111 6.25 15.61 14.25
CA GLN A 111 7.54 16.19 14.55
C GLN A 111 8.61 15.10 14.77
N ALA A 112 8.29 14.04 15.50
CA ALA A 112 9.21 12.91 15.70
C ALA A 112 9.68 12.30 14.38
N VAL A 113 8.79 12.17 13.40
CA VAL A 113 9.15 11.70 12.05
C VAL A 113 9.95 12.75 11.27
N SER A 114 9.55 14.02 11.35
CA SER A 114 10.23 15.12 10.65
C SER A 114 11.67 15.31 11.14
N GLU A 115 11.91 15.08 12.44
CA GLU A 115 13.22 15.17 13.13
C GLU A 115 14.01 13.85 13.07
N LYS A 116 13.48 12.83 12.37
CA LYS A 116 14.12 11.51 12.20
C LYS A 116 14.29 10.70 13.50
N HIS A 117 13.46 10.97 14.50
CA HIS A 117 13.32 10.13 15.70
C HIS A 117 12.42 8.92 15.43
N ALA A 118 11.65 8.95 14.34
CA ALA A 118 10.88 7.84 13.80
C ALA A 118 10.95 7.82 12.28
N ASP A 119 10.80 6.63 11.67
CA ASP A 119 10.93 6.41 10.22
C ASP A 119 9.58 6.52 9.51
N ILE A 120 8.50 6.17 10.18
CA ILE A 120 7.14 6.21 9.64
C ILE A 120 6.17 6.87 10.61
N LEU A 121 5.09 7.43 10.06
CA LEU A 121 3.95 7.90 10.84
C LEU A 121 2.83 6.87 10.78
N MET A 122 2.18 6.60 11.92
CA MET A 122 0.98 5.77 11.98
C MET A 122 -0.18 6.56 12.56
N LYS A 123 -1.35 6.41 11.94
CA LYS A 123 -2.60 6.96 12.45
C LYS A 123 -3.15 6.05 13.57
N GLY A 124 -3.30 6.59 14.77
CA GLY A 124 -4.05 5.97 15.86
C GLY A 124 -5.51 6.45 15.92
N HIS A 125 -6.01 6.76 17.12
CA HIS A 125 -7.39 7.22 17.37
C HIS A 125 -7.58 8.72 17.07
N VAL A 126 -7.10 9.18 15.93
CA VAL A 126 -7.22 10.55 15.45
C VAL A 126 -7.97 10.59 14.12
N THR A 127 -8.68 11.67 13.82
CA THR A 127 -9.32 11.81 12.51
C THR A 127 -8.28 12.02 11.41
N THR A 128 -8.56 11.53 10.19
CA THR A 128 -7.68 11.75 9.05
C THR A 128 -7.41 13.23 8.80
N ALA A 129 -8.43 14.08 8.98
CA ALA A 129 -8.29 15.53 8.80
C ALA A 129 -7.28 16.16 9.78
N VAL A 130 -7.32 15.78 11.07
CA VAL A 130 -6.39 16.27 12.10
C VAL A 130 -4.97 15.80 11.79
N LEU A 131 -4.79 14.52 11.47
CA LEU A 131 -3.47 13.99 11.11
C LEU A 131 -2.90 14.67 9.88
N LEU A 132 -3.66 14.79 8.79
CA LEU A 132 -3.21 15.42 7.55
C LEU A 132 -2.94 16.92 7.73
N LYS A 133 -3.68 17.62 8.58
CA LYS A 133 -3.39 19.01 8.94
C LYS A 133 -1.99 19.15 9.58
N ALA A 134 -1.60 18.21 10.45
CA ALA A 134 -0.26 18.17 11.04
C ALA A 134 0.80 17.78 9.98
N VAL A 135 0.55 16.75 9.17
CA VAL A 135 1.45 16.31 8.08
C VAL A 135 1.73 17.43 7.08
N LEU A 136 0.71 18.23 6.73
CA LEU A 136 0.83 19.33 5.77
C LEU A 136 1.29 20.65 6.40
N ASN A 137 1.60 20.69 7.68
CA ASN A 137 2.13 21.89 8.34
C ASN A 137 3.44 22.35 7.69
N LYS A 138 3.60 23.68 7.52
CA LYS A 138 4.76 24.26 6.81
C LYS A 138 6.04 24.27 7.64
N GLU A 139 5.93 24.32 8.96
CA GLU A 139 7.05 24.45 9.87
C GLU A 139 7.64 23.10 10.28
N TYR A 140 6.78 22.18 10.74
CA TYR A 140 7.20 20.88 11.29
C TYR A 140 6.68 19.68 10.52
N GLY A 141 5.89 19.87 9.47
CA GLY A 141 5.23 18.79 8.76
C GLY A 141 6.13 18.00 7.81
N LEU A 142 5.52 17.01 7.17
CA LEU A 142 6.16 16.09 6.25
C LEU A 142 5.93 16.44 4.77
N ARG A 143 5.60 17.70 4.47
CA ARG A 143 5.35 18.15 3.10
C ARG A 143 6.57 17.98 2.21
N THR A 144 6.31 17.57 0.97
CA THR A 144 7.21 17.64 -0.17
C THR A 144 6.61 18.52 -1.28
N ALA A 145 7.21 18.54 -2.46
CA ALA A 145 6.59 19.11 -3.65
C ALA A 145 5.56 18.18 -4.30
N SER A 146 5.56 16.89 -3.93
CA SER A 146 4.66 15.89 -4.49
C SER A 146 3.26 15.92 -3.85
N VAL A 147 2.30 15.36 -4.54
CA VAL A 147 0.92 15.14 -4.07
C VAL A 147 0.91 13.93 -3.12
N LEU A 148 0.17 14.05 -2.01
CA LEU A 148 -0.09 12.88 -1.17
C LEU A 148 -1.09 11.95 -1.87
N SER A 149 -0.80 10.67 -1.95
CA SER A 149 -1.70 9.67 -2.53
C SER A 149 -1.75 8.39 -1.74
N HIS A 150 -2.91 7.74 -1.74
CA HIS A 150 -3.13 6.47 -1.08
C HIS A 150 -2.78 5.32 -2.01
N VAL A 151 -1.88 4.44 -1.57
CA VAL A 151 -1.48 3.23 -2.30
C VAL A 151 -1.81 2.02 -1.45
N ALA A 152 -2.71 1.18 -1.94
CA ALA A 152 -3.13 -0.06 -1.29
C ALA A 152 -2.58 -1.27 -2.04
N ALA A 153 -1.82 -2.12 -1.36
CA ALA A 153 -1.31 -3.39 -1.87
C ALA A 153 -2.25 -4.52 -1.43
N PHE A 154 -2.88 -5.16 -2.39
CA PHE A 154 -3.81 -6.28 -2.16
C PHE A 154 -3.16 -7.62 -2.48
N GLU A 155 -3.29 -8.57 -1.56
CA GLU A 155 -3.16 -10.00 -1.82
C GLU A 155 -4.55 -10.54 -2.17
N VAL A 156 -4.81 -10.70 -3.46
CA VAL A 156 -6.11 -11.15 -3.99
C VAL A 156 -6.07 -12.66 -4.22
N PRO A 157 -7.00 -13.46 -3.68
CA PRO A 157 -7.07 -14.89 -3.93
C PRO A 157 -7.11 -15.20 -5.43
N GLY A 158 -6.26 -16.12 -5.90
CA GLY A 158 -6.14 -16.50 -7.30
C GLY A 158 -5.18 -15.64 -8.13
N PHE A 159 -4.56 -14.61 -7.55
CA PHE A 159 -3.47 -13.85 -8.17
C PHE A 159 -2.12 -14.23 -7.55
N ASP A 160 -1.10 -14.24 -8.38
CA ASP A 160 0.27 -14.60 -8.03
C ASP A 160 1.16 -13.39 -7.67
N ARG A 161 0.60 -12.20 -7.62
CA ARG A 161 1.26 -10.93 -7.36
C ARG A 161 0.39 -9.98 -6.56
N PHE A 162 0.98 -8.94 -5.98
CA PHE A 162 0.19 -7.84 -5.44
C PHE A 162 -0.53 -7.08 -6.53
N ILE A 163 -1.79 -6.74 -6.26
CA ILE A 163 -2.56 -5.77 -7.04
C ILE A 163 -2.59 -4.48 -6.25
N TYR A 164 -1.95 -3.43 -6.77
CA TYR A 164 -1.98 -2.11 -6.15
C TYR A 164 -3.14 -1.30 -6.70
N VAL A 165 -3.88 -0.63 -5.82
CA VAL A 165 -4.95 0.31 -6.21
C VAL A 165 -4.57 1.71 -5.70
N THR A 166 -4.59 2.70 -6.59
CA THR A 166 -4.28 4.11 -6.29
C THR A 166 -5.10 5.06 -7.19
N ASP A 167 -5.62 6.17 -6.75
CA ASP A 167 -5.80 6.65 -5.40
C ASP A 167 -7.24 6.41 -4.94
N SER A 168 -7.41 5.72 -3.83
CA SER A 168 -8.75 5.33 -3.35
C SER A 168 -9.25 6.17 -2.16
N ALA A 169 -8.46 7.18 -1.69
CA ALA A 169 -8.79 7.84 -0.43
C ALA A 169 -8.34 9.31 -0.28
N MET A 170 -7.49 9.85 -1.16
CA MET A 170 -6.85 11.16 -0.95
C MET A 170 -7.28 12.23 -1.97
N ASN A 171 -7.27 11.90 -3.26
CA ASN A 171 -7.48 12.88 -4.33
C ASN A 171 -8.82 12.63 -5.02
N ILE A 172 -9.76 13.60 -4.90
CA ILE A 172 -11.14 13.43 -5.37
C ILE A 172 -11.18 13.31 -6.90
N ALA A 173 -10.66 14.32 -7.60
CA ALA A 173 -10.63 14.39 -9.06
C ALA A 173 -9.26 14.95 -9.49
N PRO A 174 -8.23 14.09 -9.61
CA PRO A 174 -6.89 14.55 -9.94
C PRO A 174 -6.82 15.09 -11.37
N ASP A 175 -6.05 16.16 -11.58
CA ASP A 175 -5.63 16.61 -12.90
C ASP A 175 -4.44 15.76 -13.42
N LEU A 176 -4.00 15.99 -14.66
CA LEU A 176 -2.93 15.22 -15.29
C LEU A 176 -1.61 15.27 -14.50
N ASN A 177 -1.26 16.43 -13.91
CA ASN A 177 -0.05 16.56 -13.10
C ASN A 177 -0.18 15.79 -11.79
N MET A 178 -1.33 15.85 -11.15
CA MET A 178 -1.62 15.04 -9.97
C MET A 178 -1.59 13.54 -10.28
N PHE A 179 -2.17 13.10 -11.40
CA PHE A 179 -2.07 11.71 -11.85
C PHE A 179 -0.63 11.24 -12.06
N LYS A 180 0.22 12.10 -12.64
CA LYS A 180 1.65 11.82 -12.78
C LYS A 180 2.29 11.56 -11.41
N GLU A 181 2.07 12.43 -10.42
CA GLU A 181 2.63 12.30 -9.07
C GLU A 181 2.07 11.07 -8.33
N ILE A 182 0.76 10.81 -8.44
CA ILE A 182 0.10 9.61 -7.88
C ILE A 182 0.73 8.35 -8.46
N THR A 183 0.99 8.34 -9.77
CA THR A 183 1.63 7.21 -10.45
C THR A 183 3.05 6.99 -9.92
N ILE A 184 3.85 8.04 -9.81
CA ILE A 184 5.23 7.97 -9.29
C ILE A 184 5.23 7.42 -7.86
N ASN A 185 4.34 7.89 -6.99
CA ASN A 185 4.21 7.40 -5.63
C ASN A 185 3.91 5.90 -5.59
N ALA A 186 2.96 5.43 -6.41
CA ALA A 186 2.60 4.01 -6.45
C ALA A 186 3.74 3.14 -7.00
N VAL A 187 4.46 3.62 -8.00
CA VAL A 187 5.66 2.97 -8.56
C VAL A 187 6.73 2.82 -7.48
N GLN A 188 7.02 3.88 -6.72
CA GLN A 188 8.00 3.84 -5.63
C GLN A 188 7.61 2.84 -4.54
N VAL A 189 6.33 2.78 -4.17
CA VAL A 189 5.83 1.79 -3.21
C VAL A 189 6.01 0.36 -3.75
N ALA A 190 5.66 0.09 -4.99
CA ALA A 190 5.82 -1.22 -5.60
C ALA A 190 7.31 -1.64 -5.70
N GLN A 191 8.19 -0.70 -6.07
CA GLN A 191 9.64 -0.92 -6.12
C GLN A 191 10.23 -1.21 -4.74
N ALA A 192 9.80 -0.49 -3.71
CA ALA A 192 10.27 -0.68 -2.33
C ALA A 192 10.00 -2.09 -1.80
N VAL A 193 8.97 -2.76 -2.29
CA VAL A 193 8.66 -4.14 -1.92
C VAL A 193 9.25 -5.19 -2.88
N GLY A 194 9.92 -4.77 -3.97
CA GLY A 194 10.70 -5.66 -4.83
C GLY A 194 10.21 -5.81 -6.27
N ASN A 195 9.21 -5.05 -6.70
CA ASN A 195 8.81 -5.00 -8.11
C ASN A 195 9.57 -3.87 -8.81
N ASP A 196 10.73 -4.18 -9.40
CA ASP A 196 11.64 -3.19 -9.98
C ASP A 196 11.05 -2.45 -11.18
N MET A 197 10.11 -3.06 -11.92
CA MET A 197 9.49 -2.49 -13.13
C MET A 197 7.98 -2.75 -13.14
N PRO A 198 7.21 -2.12 -12.23
CA PRO A 198 5.78 -2.36 -12.12
C PRO A 198 5.02 -1.92 -13.38
N LYS A 199 3.97 -2.67 -13.71
CA LYS A 199 3.09 -2.43 -14.84
C LYS A 199 1.86 -1.66 -14.36
N VAL A 200 1.69 -0.45 -14.88
CA VAL A 200 0.62 0.48 -14.49
C VAL A 200 -0.47 0.48 -15.56
N ALA A 201 -1.65 0.02 -15.20
CA ALA A 201 -2.85 0.19 -16.02
C ALA A 201 -3.59 1.46 -15.59
N VAL A 202 -3.74 2.41 -16.51
CA VAL A 202 -4.57 3.60 -16.29
C VAL A 202 -6.00 3.24 -16.66
N LEU A 203 -6.84 3.09 -15.61
CA LEU A 203 -8.17 2.54 -15.77
C LEU A 203 -9.18 3.53 -16.36
N SER A 204 -10.01 3.02 -17.24
CA SER A 204 -11.19 3.67 -17.79
C SER A 204 -12.32 2.65 -17.97
N ALA A 205 -13.47 3.06 -18.51
CA ALA A 205 -14.55 2.14 -18.84
C ALA A 205 -14.34 1.40 -20.18
N VAL A 206 -13.43 1.89 -21.02
CA VAL A 206 -13.12 1.36 -22.35
C VAL A 206 -11.62 1.40 -22.61
N GLU A 207 -11.17 0.63 -23.62
CA GLU A 207 -9.76 0.51 -24.00
C GLU A 207 -9.37 1.39 -25.21
N VAL A 208 -10.28 2.24 -25.69
CA VAL A 208 -10.04 3.16 -26.80
C VAL A 208 -10.18 4.61 -26.36
N VAL A 209 -9.43 5.51 -26.99
CA VAL A 209 -9.55 6.95 -26.72
C VAL A 209 -10.90 7.46 -27.19
N ASN A 210 -11.68 8.02 -26.27
CA ASN A 210 -12.98 8.61 -26.55
C ASN A 210 -12.99 10.07 -26.00
N PRO A 211 -13.09 11.07 -26.88
CA PRO A 211 -13.10 12.49 -26.47
C PRO A 211 -14.23 12.88 -25.49
N ALA A 212 -15.31 12.09 -25.44
CA ALA A 212 -16.41 12.31 -24.50
C ALA A 212 -16.16 11.68 -23.11
N MET A 213 -15.02 11.02 -22.93
CA MET A 213 -14.64 10.34 -21.67
C MET A 213 -13.22 10.75 -21.26
N ASP A 214 -13.13 11.77 -20.39
CA ASP A 214 -11.86 12.40 -19.97
C ASP A 214 -10.84 11.42 -19.41
N SER A 215 -11.28 10.34 -18.75
CA SER A 215 -10.39 9.29 -18.25
C SER A 215 -9.56 8.62 -19.35
N THR A 216 -10.11 8.50 -20.56
CA THR A 216 -9.39 7.92 -21.72
C THR A 216 -8.31 8.87 -22.25
N LEU A 217 -8.57 10.17 -22.25
CA LEU A 217 -7.61 11.21 -22.66
C LEU A 217 -6.45 11.29 -21.67
N THR A 218 -6.76 11.27 -20.38
CA THR A 218 -5.77 11.25 -19.29
C THR A 218 -4.90 10.00 -19.39
N ALA A 219 -5.51 8.82 -19.60
CA ALA A 219 -4.80 7.57 -19.71
C ALA A 219 -3.83 7.55 -20.90
N ALA A 220 -4.26 7.96 -22.07
CA ALA A 220 -3.42 8.09 -23.26
C ALA A 220 -2.25 9.09 -23.04
N SER A 221 -2.52 10.18 -22.33
CA SER A 221 -1.50 11.18 -22.00
C SER A 221 -0.43 10.60 -21.09
N LEU A 222 -0.81 9.88 -20.01
CA LEU A 222 0.13 9.23 -19.08
C LEU A 222 0.97 8.15 -19.76
N ALA A 223 0.35 7.32 -20.61
CA ALA A 223 1.07 6.32 -21.41
C ALA A 223 2.11 6.99 -22.32
N GLN A 224 1.75 8.13 -22.96
CA GLN A 224 2.70 8.88 -23.78
C GLN A 224 3.80 9.55 -22.94
N MET A 225 3.48 10.07 -21.73
CA MET A 225 4.48 10.61 -20.82
C MET A 225 5.50 9.54 -20.40
N ASN A 226 5.07 8.31 -20.16
CA ASN A 226 5.96 7.18 -19.87
C ASN A 226 6.87 6.86 -21.06
N ARG A 227 6.30 6.74 -22.27
CA ARG A 227 7.08 6.50 -23.50
C ARG A 227 8.12 7.58 -23.79
N ARG A 228 7.91 8.82 -23.33
CA ARG A 228 8.82 9.96 -23.46
C ARG A 228 9.76 10.14 -22.26
N GLY A 229 9.74 9.24 -21.27
CA GLY A 229 10.60 9.28 -20.10
C GLY A 229 10.22 10.38 -19.06
N GLN A 230 9.04 10.99 -19.19
CA GLN A 230 8.53 11.93 -18.17
C GLN A 230 8.04 11.23 -16.91
N ILE A 231 7.70 9.94 -17.03
CA ILE A 231 7.47 8.98 -15.94
C ILE A 231 8.35 7.79 -16.25
N SER A 232 9.19 7.37 -15.32
CA SER A 232 10.17 6.30 -15.49
C SER A 232 10.07 5.26 -14.37
N GLY A 233 10.80 4.14 -14.52
CA GLY A 233 10.83 3.06 -13.53
C GLY A 233 9.57 2.17 -13.54
N CYS A 234 8.76 2.25 -14.59
CA CYS A 234 7.56 1.45 -14.79
C CYS A 234 7.19 1.35 -16.26
N LEU A 235 6.27 0.45 -16.59
CA LEU A 235 5.56 0.42 -17.87
C LEU A 235 4.14 0.95 -17.66
N ILE A 236 3.68 1.88 -18.49
CA ILE A 236 2.33 2.44 -18.38
C ILE A 236 1.58 2.20 -19.68
N ASP A 237 0.37 1.70 -19.58
CA ASP A 237 -0.58 1.64 -20.69
C ASP A 237 -1.98 2.05 -20.26
N GLY A 238 -2.77 2.51 -21.21
CA GLY A 238 -4.13 2.97 -21.04
C GLY A 238 -4.61 3.84 -22.21
N PRO A 239 -5.95 3.99 -22.34
CA PRO A 239 -6.97 3.50 -21.38
C PRO A 239 -7.11 1.97 -21.41
N LEU A 240 -7.39 1.39 -20.26
CA LEU A 240 -7.73 -0.04 -20.11
C LEU A 240 -8.97 -0.18 -19.23
N ALA A 241 -9.89 -1.06 -19.60
CA ALA A 241 -10.93 -1.49 -18.69
C ALA A 241 -10.35 -2.48 -17.66
N LEU A 242 -10.98 -2.64 -16.51
CA LEU A 242 -10.43 -3.47 -15.41
C LEU A 242 -10.16 -4.91 -15.86
N ASP A 243 -11.08 -5.54 -16.62
CA ASP A 243 -10.92 -6.89 -17.16
C ASP A 243 -9.68 -7.01 -18.05
N ASN A 244 -9.45 -6.04 -18.94
CA ASN A 244 -8.29 -6.03 -19.83
C ASN A 244 -6.98 -5.77 -19.07
N ALA A 245 -7.03 -5.02 -17.98
CA ALA A 245 -5.86 -4.69 -17.17
C ALA A 245 -5.32 -5.94 -16.45
N ILE A 246 -6.21 -6.81 -15.94
CA ILE A 246 -5.83 -7.90 -15.03
C ILE A 246 -5.95 -9.32 -15.65
N SER A 247 -6.64 -9.47 -16.77
CA SER A 247 -6.88 -10.76 -17.43
C SER A 247 -6.30 -10.80 -18.83
N GLN A 248 -5.29 -11.66 -19.03
CA GLN A 248 -4.70 -11.92 -20.35
C GLN A 248 -5.73 -12.41 -21.36
N THR A 249 -6.69 -13.25 -20.94
CA THR A 249 -7.76 -13.74 -21.81
C THR A 249 -8.64 -12.58 -22.28
N ALA A 250 -9.03 -11.68 -21.39
CA ALA A 250 -9.85 -10.51 -21.75
C ALA A 250 -9.10 -9.56 -22.70
N ALA A 251 -7.82 -9.29 -22.43
CA ALA A 251 -6.98 -8.49 -23.31
C ALA A 251 -6.86 -9.12 -24.71
N SER A 252 -6.63 -10.43 -24.79
CA SER A 252 -6.52 -11.17 -26.06
C SER A 252 -7.82 -11.16 -26.86
N HIS A 253 -8.99 -11.32 -26.23
CA HIS A 253 -10.29 -11.27 -26.90
C HIS A 253 -10.58 -9.90 -27.54
N LYS A 254 -10.01 -8.84 -26.99
CA LYS A 254 -10.12 -7.47 -27.53
C LYS A 254 -8.94 -7.08 -28.43
N ASN A 255 -8.04 -8.04 -28.76
CA ASN A 255 -6.85 -7.83 -29.58
C ASN A 255 -5.94 -6.69 -29.08
N ILE A 256 -5.83 -6.54 -27.76
CA ILE A 256 -4.96 -5.53 -27.15
C ILE A 256 -3.53 -6.09 -27.11
N THR A 257 -2.62 -5.42 -27.81
CA THR A 257 -1.18 -5.74 -27.78
C THR A 257 -0.48 -4.77 -26.86
N SER A 258 -0.11 -5.22 -25.65
CA SER A 258 0.49 -4.38 -24.62
C SER A 258 1.27 -5.25 -23.63
N ASP A 259 2.38 -4.72 -23.13
CA ASP A 259 3.15 -5.36 -22.05
C ASP A 259 2.47 -5.22 -20.67
N VAL A 260 1.45 -4.38 -20.56
CA VAL A 260 0.69 -4.08 -19.34
C VAL A 260 -0.65 -4.82 -19.31
N ALA A 261 -1.38 -4.83 -20.44
CA ALA A 261 -2.70 -5.44 -20.50
C ALA A 261 -2.65 -6.93 -20.14
N GLY A 262 -3.52 -7.36 -19.24
CA GLY A 262 -3.55 -8.71 -18.66
C GLY A 262 -2.56 -8.97 -17.54
N HIS A 263 -1.59 -8.06 -17.33
CA HIS A 263 -0.46 -8.23 -16.41
C HIS A 263 -0.24 -7.04 -15.49
N ALA A 264 -1.22 -6.14 -15.35
CA ALA A 264 -1.09 -4.96 -14.52
C ALA A 264 -0.83 -5.32 -13.05
N ASP A 265 0.14 -4.62 -12.45
CA ASP A 265 0.43 -4.64 -11.02
C ASP A 265 -0.28 -3.47 -10.33
N ILE A 266 -0.25 -2.28 -10.94
CA ILE A 266 -0.83 -1.04 -10.40
C ILE A 266 -2.06 -0.66 -11.22
N LEU A 267 -3.18 -0.50 -10.55
CA LEU A 267 -4.45 -0.03 -11.08
C LEU A 267 -4.62 1.43 -10.68
N LEU A 268 -4.36 2.35 -11.62
CA LEU A 268 -4.57 3.78 -11.44
C LEU A 268 -6.01 4.12 -11.81
N VAL A 269 -6.81 4.46 -10.81
CA VAL A 269 -8.24 4.72 -10.97
C VAL A 269 -8.52 6.16 -11.38
N PRO A 270 -9.59 6.44 -12.15
CA PRO A 270 -9.87 7.76 -12.68
C PRO A 270 -10.39 8.78 -11.64
N THR A 271 -11.06 8.31 -10.58
CA THR A 271 -11.60 9.16 -9.50
C THR A 271 -11.55 8.43 -8.17
N ILE A 272 -11.69 9.17 -7.07
CA ILE A 272 -11.71 8.61 -5.72
C ILE A 272 -12.86 7.62 -5.51
N GLU A 273 -14.04 7.87 -6.13
CA GLU A 273 -15.19 6.99 -6.02
C GLU A 273 -14.90 5.63 -6.66
N ALA A 274 -14.34 5.62 -7.88
CA ALA A 274 -13.94 4.38 -8.55
C ALA A 274 -12.91 3.61 -7.71
N GLY A 275 -11.92 4.31 -7.16
CA GLY A 275 -10.91 3.72 -6.29
C GLY A 275 -11.48 3.16 -4.99
N ASN A 276 -12.34 3.92 -4.32
CA ASN A 276 -12.96 3.49 -3.06
C ASN A 276 -13.89 2.30 -3.25
N ILE A 277 -14.70 2.29 -4.32
CA ILE A 277 -15.57 1.16 -4.66
C ILE A 277 -14.72 -0.07 -4.96
N LEU A 278 -13.69 0.03 -5.78
CA LEU A 278 -12.78 -1.09 -6.10
C LEU A 278 -12.08 -1.61 -4.83
N TYR A 279 -11.52 -0.72 -4.00
CA TYR A 279 -10.91 -1.06 -2.72
C TYR A 279 -11.85 -1.88 -1.83
N LYS A 280 -13.08 -1.40 -1.65
CA LYS A 280 -14.10 -2.10 -0.83
C LYS A 280 -14.55 -3.40 -1.48
N SER A 281 -14.69 -3.45 -2.80
CA SER A 281 -15.06 -4.67 -3.52
C SER A 281 -14.01 -5.77 -3.35
N LEU A 282 -12.74 -5.45 -3.40
CA LEU A 282 -11.66 -6.41 -3.17
C LEU A 282 -11.70 -7.00 -1.75
N ILE A 283 -11.97 -6.18 -0.74
CA ILE A 283 -12.07 -6.64 0.65
C ILE A 283 -13.33 -7.48 0.87
N TYR A 284 -14.50 -6.94 0.53
CA TYR A 284 -15.77 -7.55 0.92
C TYR A 284 -16.25 -8.66 0.01
N PHE A 285 -15.96 -8.59 -1.29
CA PHE A 285 -16.38 -9.61 -2.25
C PHE A 285 -15.27 -10.60 -2.59
N ALA A 286 -14.04 -10.13 -2.76
CA ALA A 286 -12.92 -11.00 -3.10
C ALA A 286 -12.16 -11.52 -1.87
N HIS A 287 -12.50 -11.08 -0.65
CA HIS A 287 -11.83 -11.46 0.60
C HIS A 287 -10.30 -11.25 0.55
N ALA A 288 -9.87 -10.22 -0.19
CA ALA A 288 -8.47 -9.88 -0.31
C ALA A 288 -7.92 -9.32 1.00
N LYS A 289 -6.69 -9.70 1.35
CA LYS A 289 -5.91 -9.04 2.39
C LYS A 289 -5.32 -7.75 1.85
N VAL A 290 -5.08 -6.76 2.72
CA VAL A 290 -4.59 -5.45 2.29
C VAL A 290 -3.64 -4.83 3.30
N GLY A 291 -2.58 -4.21 2.80
CA GLY A 291 -1.78 -3.21 3.50
C GLY A 291 -1.74 -1.92 2.68
N ALA A 292 -1.85 -0.76 3.34
CA ALA A 292 -1.94 0.50 2.63
C ALA A 292 -1.10 1.61 3.28
N VAL A 293 -0.57 2.49 2.44
CA VAL A 293 0.21 3.67 2.87
C VAL A 293 -0.24 4.92 2.13
N VAL A 294 -0.05 6.08 2.76
CA VAL A 294 -0.02 7.36 2.06
C VAL A 294 1.43 7.69 1.74
N ALA A 295 1.71 7.83 0.45
CA ALA A 295 3.00 8.20 -0.12
C ALA A 295 3.01 9.67 -0.59
N GLY A 296 4.17 10.19 -0.98
CA GLY A 296 4.35 11.59 -1.41
C GLY A 296 4.73 12.55 -0.28
N ALA A 297 4.76 12.10 0.98
CA ALA A 297 5.33 12.84 2.11
C ALA A 297 6.82 12.53 2.27
N LYS A 298 7.51 13.28 3.17
CA LYS A 298 8.92 13.01 3.53
C LYS A 298 9.15 11.62 4.12
N ALA A 299 8.11 11.00 4.66
CA ALA A 299 8.11 9.65 5.19
C ALA A 299 6.76 8.99 4.92
N PRO A 300 6.70 7.65 4.79
CA PRO A 300 5.46 6.91 4.60
C PRO A 300 4.52 7.06 5.79
N ILE A 301 3.21 7.06 5.50
CA ILE A 301 2.19 7.16 6.53
C ILE A 301 1.29 5.92 6.48
N ALA A 302 1.33 5.08 7.51
CA ALA A 302 0.38 4.00 7.71
C ALA A 302 -0.97 4.61 8.12
N LEU A 303 -1.82 4.86 7.12
CA LEU A 303 -3.14 5.47 7.32
C LEU A 303 -4.21 4.40 7.12
N THR A 304 -4.72 3.86 8.22
CA THR A 304 -5.71 2.80 8.24
C THR A 304 -7.09 3.33 8.62
N SER A 305 -8.15 2.65 8.14
CA SER A 305 -9.53 2.93 8.55
C SER A 305 -9.77 2.44 9.98
N ARG A 306 -10.77 3.03 10.67
CA ARG A 306 -11.23 2.51 11.96
C ARG A 306 -11.83 1.10 11.85
N SER A 307 -12.37 0.76 10.67
CA SER A 307 -12.94 -0.55 10.39
C SER A 307 -11.92 -1.61 9.96
N ASP A 308 -10.65 -1.24 9.81
CA ASP A 308 -9.60 -2.18 9.41
C ASP A 308 -9.19 -3.05 10.61
N THR A 309 -8.99 -4.33 10.36
CA THR A 309 -8.53 -5.30 11.36
C THR A 309 -7.11 -5.01 11.82
N ALA A 310 -6.72 -5.54 12.98
CA ALA A 310 -5.33 -5.47 13.46
C ALA A 310 -4.35 -6.07 12.44
N GLU A 311 -4.73 -7.14 11.74
CA GLU A 311 -3.93 -7.75 10.67
C GLU A 311 -3.68 -6.77 9.51
N SER A 312 -4.71 -6.09 9.00
CA SER A 312 -4.57 -5.08 7.93
C SER A 312 -3.72 -3.89 8.38
N LYS A 313 -3.81 -3.50 9.66
CA LYS A 313 -2.96 -2.46 10.25
C LYS A 313 -1.49 -2.93 10.30
N LEU A 314 -1.24 -4.19 10.68
CA LEU A 314 0.10 -4.78 10.67
C LEU A 314 0.70 -4.79 9.26
N TYR A 315 -0.06 -5.19 8.22
CA TYR A 315 0.40 -5.14 6.83
C TYR A 315 0.70 -3.71 6.38
N SER A 316 -0.10 -2.73 6.82
CA SER A 316 0.15 -1.32 6.53
C SER A 316 1.41 -0.80 7.22
N ILE A 317 1.69 -1.22 8.46
CA ILE A 317 2.95 -0.93 9.15
C ILE A 317 4.13 -1.54 8.39
N ALA A 318 4.04 -2.82 8.02
CA ALA A 318 5.10 -3.51 7.28
C ALA A 318 5.36 -2.84 5.91
N LEU A 319 4.31 -2.47 5.17
CA LEU A 319 4.42 -1.76 3.90
C LEU A 319 5.09 -0.39 4.10
N ALA A 320 4.69 0.37 5.11
CA ALA A 320 5.29 1.66 5.43
C ALA A 320 6.77 1.51 5.80
N ILE A 321 7.15 0.52 6.61
CA ILE A 321 8.55 0.22 6.96
C ILE A 321 9.35 -0.14 5.70
N CYS A 322 8.84 -0.98 4.82
CA CYS A 322 9.54 -1.31 3.56
C CYS A 322 9.70 -0.11 2.64
N THR A 323 8.82 0.89 2.71
CA THR A 323 8.88 2.11 1.90
C THR A 323 9.60 3.27 2.59
N SER A 324 10.04 3.11 3.85
CA SER A 324 10.84 4.12 4.56
C SER A 324 12.31 4.04 4.13
N ASN A 325 12.84 5.12 3.60
CA ASN A 325 14.26 5.24 3.21
C ASN A 325 15.19 5.37 4.40
#